data_6880ce237e0042588840ecad71fc26a6
#
_entry.id   6880ce237e0042588840ecad71fc26a6
#
_cell.length_a   1.000
_cell.length_b   1.000
_cell.length_c   1.000
_cell.angle_alpha   90.00
_cell.angle_beta   90.00
_cell.angle_gamma   90.00
#
_symmetry.space_group_name_H-M   'P 1'
#
loop_
_entity.id
_entity.type
_entity.pdbx_description
1 polymer ?
#
loop_
_entity_poly.entity_id
_entity_poly.type
_entity_poly.pdbx_seq_one_letter_code
_entity_poly.pdbx_strand_id
1 'polypeptide(L)'
;RNIDCNNRRYAVRAYDRGFDGRIGQRYSWTGDRGMRGYFVPVREYRRRGMVCRDFRTVTYRHGTRYTETGRACRERDGYWHMY
;
A
#
# COMPACT_ATOMS: atom_id res chain seq x y z
N ARG A 1 0.01 7.46 -11.90
CA ARG A 1 0.36 6.28 -11.14
C ARG A 1 1.13 5.27 -11.97
N ASN A 2 1.89 4.44 -11.28
CA ASN A 2 2.77 3.48 -11.92
C ASN A 2 2.08 2.15 -12.22
N ILE A 3 0.82 2.01 -11.85
CA ILE A 3 0.04 0.79 -12.00
C ILE A 3 -1.07 1.06 -12.99
N ASP A 4 -1.13 0.26 -14.06
CA ASP A 4 -2.20 0.37 -15.05
C ASP A 4 -3.51 -0.26 -14.53
N CYS A 5 -4.60 -0.05 -15.26
CA CYS A 5 -5.93 -0.52 -14.86
C CYS A 5 -6.02 -2.05 -14.77
N ASN A 6 -5.25 -2.77 -15.57
CA ASN A 6 -5.29 -4.23 -15.57
C ASN A 6 -4.64 -4.83 -14.32
N ASN A 7 -3.66 -4.13 -13.75
CA ASN A 7 -2.91 -4.61 -12.60
C ASN A 7 -3.39 -4.03 -11.28
N ARG A 8 -4.27 -3.04 -11.31
CA ARG A 8 -4.71 -2.31 -10.12
C ARG A 8 -5.35 -3.22 -9.07
N ARG A 9 -6.14 -4.19 -9.48
CA ARG A 9 -6.82 -5.09 -8.55
C ARG A 9 -5.86 -5.93 -7.71
N TYR A 10 -4.73 -6.31 -8.29
CA TYR A 10 -3.71 -7.08 -7.56
C TYR A 10 -3.06 -6.23 -6.47
N ALA A 11 -2.73 -4.99 -6.81
CA ALA A 11 -2.14 -4.04 -5.87
C ALA A 11 -3.12 -3.70 -4.73
N VAL A 12 -4.40 -3.49 -5.04
CA VAL A 12 -5.42 -3.17 -4.03
C VAL A 12 -5.52 -4.27 -2.98
N ARG A 13 -5.49 -5.53 -3.39
CA ARG A 13 -5.51 -6.65 -2.44
C ARG A 13 -4.32 -6.64 -1.50
N ALA A 14 -3.14 -6.31 -2.01
CA ALA A 14 -1.95 -6.21 -1.18
C ALA A 14 -2.06 -5.04 -0.20
N TYR A 15 -2.60 -3.92 -0.65
CA TYR A 15 -2.84 -2.75 0.20
C TYR A 15 -3.81 -3.07 1.33
N ASP A 16 -4.91 -3.74 1.04
CA ASP A 16 -5.90 -4.12 2.04
C ASP A 16 -5.28 -4.99 3.14
N ARG A 17 -4.46 -5.96 2.76
CA ARG A 17 -3.74 -6.79 3.73
C ARG A 17 -2.73 -5.98 4.53
N GLY A 18 -2.03 -5.07 3.87
CA GLY A 18 -0.98 -4.28 4.49
C GLY A 18 -1.49 -3.26 5.49
N PHE A 19 -2.65 -2.64 5.25
CA PHE A 19 -3.19 -1.65 6.17
C PHE A 19 -3.46 -2.21 7.56
N ASP A 20 -3.84 -3.47 7.65
CA ASP A 20 -4.10 -4.15 8.92
C ASP A 20 -2.97 -5.12 9.30
N GLY A 21 -1.90 -5.14 8.53
CA GLY A 21 -0.82 -6.09 8.68
C GLY A 21 0.25 -5.65 9.66
N ARG A 22 1.33 -6.42 9.68
CA ARG A 22 2.48 -6.16 10.55
C ARG A 22 3.34 -5.05 9.98
N ILE A 23 3.74 -4.12 10.85
CA ILE A 23 4.70 -3.08 10.50
C ILE A 23 6.00 -3.73 10.02
N GLY A 24 6.51 -3.25 8.89
CA GLY A 24 7.74 -3.74 8.29
C GLY A 24 7.58 -4.94 7.36
N GLN A 25 6.42 -5.57 7.34
CA GLN A 25 6.18 -6.73 6.48
C GLN A 25 5.79 -6.28 5.07
N ARG A 26 6.30 -6.98 4.07
CA ARG A 26 5.94 -6.76 2.68
C ARG A 26 4.70 -7.56 2.32
N TYR A 27 3.73 -6.87 1.73
CA TYR A 27 2.53 -7.49 1.18
C TYR A 27 2.60 -7.37 -0.33
N SER A 28 2.99 -8.48 -0.96
CA SER A 28 3.37 -8.52 -2.38
C SER A 28 2.19 -8.86 -3.26
N TRP A 29 2.27 -8.41 -4.50
CA TRP A 29 1.35 -8.80 -5.55
C TRP A 29 2.11 -9.03 -6.85
N THR A 30 1.55 -9.90 -7.68
CA THR A 30 2.03 -10.17 -9.02
C THR A 30 0.87 -9.99 -9.97
N GLY A 31 1.05 -9.20 -10.98
CA GLY A 31 0.03 -8.90 -11.97
C GLY A 31 0.38 -9.45 -13.33
N ASP A 32 -0.24 -8.87 -14.35
CA ASP A 32 -0.04 -9.26 -15.74
C ASP A 32 1.19 -8.58 -16.33
N ARG A 33 1.74 -9.18 -17.37
CA ARG A 33 2.83 -8.61 -18.18
C ARG A 33 4.09 -8.31 -17.38
N GLY A 34 4.37 -9.15 -16.39
CA GLY A 34 5.57 -9.01 -15.57
C GLY A 34 5.52 -7.87 -14.55
N MET A 35 4.39 -7.19 -14.42
CA MET A 35 4.25 -6.21 -13.35
C MET A 35 4.13 -6.88 -12.01
N ARG A 36 4.79 -6.32 -11.02
CA ARG A 36 4.75 -6.82 -9.66
C ARG A 36 5.07 -5.67 -8.70
N GLY A 37 4.74 -5.86 -7.46
CA GLY A 37 5.04 -4.86 -6.46
C GLY A 37 4.78 -5.34 -5.06
N TYR A 38 4.92 -4.42 -4.11
CA TYR A 38 4.59 -4.70 -2.72
C TYR A 38 4.25 -3.43 -1.98
N PHE A 39 3.51 -3.62 -0.89
CA PHE A 39 3.12 -2.60 0.06
C PHE A 39 3.78 -2.91 1.40
N VAL A 40 4.35 -1.90 2.06
CA VAL A 40 4.94 -2.05 3.38
C VAL A 40 4.37 -0.99 4.31
N PRO A 41 3.65 -1.37 5.37
CA PRO A 41 3.36 -0.42 6.44
C PRO A 41 4.66 -0.18 7.21
N VAL A 42 5.05 1.09 7.35
CA VAL A 42 6.36 1.46 7.88
C VAL A 42 6.31 1.75 9.37
N ARG A 43 5.27 2.49 9.79
CA ARG A 43 5.08 2.79 11.21
C ARG A 43 3.62 3.14 11.49
N GLU A 44 3.23 2.97 12.75
CA GLU A 44 1.91 3.28 13.23
C GLU A 44 2.00 4.34 14.33
N TYR A 45 1.04 5.24 14.34
CA TYR A 45 0.99 6.32 15.34
C TYR A 45 -0.45 6.84 15.44
N ARG A 46 -0.69 7.68 16.43
CA ARG A 46 -1.99 8.37 16.56
C ARG A 46 -1.86 9.80 16.10
N ARG A 47 -2.90 10.25 15.42
CA ARG A 47 -3.02 11.63 14.97
C ARG A 47 -4.48 12.04 15.07
N ARG A 48 -4.74 13.09 15.85
CA ARG A 48 -6.10 13.60 16.07
C ARG A 48 -7.07 12.51 16.52
N GLY A 49 -6.60 11.61 17.39
CA GLY A 49 -7.40 10.52 17.91
C GLY A 49 -7.59 9.34 16.97
N MET A 50 -7.06 9.41 15.77
CA MET A 50 -7.12 8.31 14.81
C MET A 50 -5.81 7.51 14.79
N VAL A 51 -5.93 6.21 14.53
CA VAL A 51 -4.77 5.38 14.24
C VAL A 51 -4.36 5.65 12.80
N CYS A 52 -3.10 6.02 12.60
CA CYS A 52 -2.55 6.30 11.28
C CYS A 52 -1.34 5.41 11.01
N ARG A 53 -1.08 5.15 9.75
CA ARG A 53 0.10 4.42 9.30
C ARG A 53 0.75 5.14 8.14
N ASP A 54 2.06 5.29 8.22
CA ASP A 54 2.87 5.61 7.05
C ASP A 54 3.19 4.32 6.33
N PHE A 55 3.22 4.39 5.00
CA PHE A 55 3.49 3.21 4.18
C PHE A 55 4.36 3.57 2.98
N ARG A 56 4.94 2.54 2.40
CA ARG A 56 5.68 2.63 1.16
C ARG A 56 5.15 1.61 0.19
N THR A 57 5.00 2.00 -1.06
CA THR A 57 4.67 1.10 -2.15
C THR A 57 5.84 1.03 -3.12
N VAL A 58 6.11 -0.16 -3.62
CA VAL A 58 7.13 -0.37 -4.65
C VAL A 58 6.46 -1.11 -5.79
N THR A 59 6.67 -0.61 -7.00
CA THR A 59 6.15 -1.22 -8.22
C THR A 59 7.29 -1.42 -9.19
N TYR A 60 7.38 -2.60 -9.77
CA TYR A 60 8.34 -2.91 -10.84
C TYR A 60 7.59 -2.98 -12.16
N ARG A 61 8.04 -2.18 -13.11
CA ARG A 61 7.41 -2.06 -14.42
C ARG A 61 8.50 -1.92 -15.47
N HIS A 62 8.54 -2.84 -16.42
CA HIS A 62 9.52 -2.81 -17.50
C HIS A 62 10.96 -2.63 -17.01
N GLY A 63 11.33 -3.35 -15.96
CA GLY A 63 12.68 -3.28 -15.39
C GLY A 63 12.93 -2.04 -14.52
N THR A 64 11.99 -1.14 -14.40
CA THR A 64 12.12 0.07 -13.59
C THR A 64 11.39 -0.09 -12.28
N ARG A 65 12.03 0.39 -11.20
CA ARG A 65 11.47 0.38 -9.86
C ARG A 65 10.90 1.76 -9.53
N TYR A 66 9.65 1.79 -9.14
CA TYR A 66 8.97 3.01 -8.71
C TYR A 66 8.62 2.88 -7.23
N THR A 67 8.94 3.90 -6.45
CA THR A 67 8.66 3.92 -5.02
C THR A 67 7.82 5.14 -4.67
N GLU A 68 6.75 4.92 -3.91
CA GLU A 68 5.90 5.99 -3.41
C GLU A 68 5.68 5.78 -1.91
N THR A 69 5.51 6.88 -1.19
CA THR A 69 5.16 6.86 0.23
C THR A 69 3.83 7.57 0.44
N GLY A 70 3.18 7.25 1.55
CA GLY A 70 1.93 7.89 1.87
C GLY A 70 1.53 7.66 3.32
N ARG A 71 0.38 8.19 3.65
CA ARG A 71 -0.23 8.07 4.97
C ARG A 71 -1.69 7.68 4.80
N ALA A 72 -2.15 6.78 5.67
CA ALA A 72 -3.56 6.47 5.80
C ALA A 72 -3.94 6.47 7.27
N CYS A 73 -5.16 6.88 7.55
CA CYS A 73 -5.71 6.88 8.91
C CYS A 73 -7.03 6.13 8.91
N ARG A 74 -7.27 5.37 9.99
CA ARG A 74 -8.52 4.65 10.18
C ARG A 74 -9.52 5.61 10.79
N GLU A 75 -10.59 5.87 10.08
CA GLU A 75 -11.61 6.80 10.51
C GLU A 75 -12.75 6.09 11.26
N ARG A 76 -13.74 6.87 11.69
CA ARG A 76 -14.86 6.35 12.50
C ARG A 76 -15.69 5.30 11.77
N ASP A 77 -15.69 5.34 10.43
CA ASP A 77 -16.37 4.35 9.63
C ASP A 77 -15.66 2.97 9.63
N GLY A 78 -14.50 2.89 10.26
CA GLY A 78 -13.71 1.66 10.35
C GLY A 78 -12.82 1.40 9.14
N TYR A 79 -12.83 2.30 8.15
CA TYR A 79 -12.03 2.15 6.94
C TYR A 79 -10.78 3.04 6.97
N TRP A 80 -9.76 2.59 6.26
CA TRP A 80 -8.55 3.37 6.06
C TRP A 80 -8.77 4.37 4.93
N HIS A 81 -8.43 5.63 5.20
CA HIS A 81 -8.52 6.71 4.23
C HIS A 81 -7.15 7.33 4.02
N MET A 82 -6.83 7.63 2.76
CA MET A 82 -5.56 8.26 2.40
C MET A 82 -5.54 9.72 2.79
N TYR A 83 -4.39 10.16 3.25
CA TYR A 83 -4.18 11.56 3.66
C TYR A 83 -3.04 12.21 2.91
#